data_3c4c52a34b342e35838f9e5cda9c3a41
#
_entry.id   3c4c52a34b342e35838f9e5cda9c3a41
#
_cell.length_a   1.000
_cell.length_b   1.000
_cell.length_c   1.000
_cell.angle_alpha   90.00
_cell.angle_beta   90.00
_cell.angle_gamma   90.00
#
_symmetry.space_group_name_H-M   'P 1'
#
loop_
_entity.id
_entity.type
_entity.pdbx_description
1 polymer ?
#
loop_
_entity_poly.entity_id
_entity_poly.type
_entity_poly.pdbx_seq_one_letter_code
_entity_poly.pdbx_strand_id
1 'polypeptide(L)'
;MALLTAAQRRLAASAVLICLAGSVTTRAREQAAASPVSIEASVKAVFLFNFARYVTWPPLAIGERSPGDVRICVTARDSFFTLLQEAVQGEDIDGKPLVPIALDGLDAARSCQILYVGDAGSADGKAWLSAVRGRQVLTVGDGALNDETVITFVRDGNRVRFDINRAAGSRRGLNISSKLLRLARQVRDR
;
A
#
# COMPACT_ATOMS: atom_id res chain seq x y z
N MET A 1 81.59 39.01 48.00
CA MET A 1 81.65 37.99 49.03
C MET A 1 80.57 36.99 48.78
N ALA A 2 81.04 35.79 48.55
CA ALA A 2 80.46 34.48 48.85
C ALA A 2 79.16 34.11 48.11
N LEU A 3 79.25 33.23 47.25
CA LEU A 3 79.43 31.78 47.22
C LEU A 3 78.15 30.99 47.25
N LEU A 4 77.98 30.19 46.18
CA LEU A 4 77.56 28.77 46.18
C LEU A 4 76.04 28.57 46.39
N THR A 5 75.39 27.73 45.77
CA THR A 5 75.74 26.43 45.17
C THR A 5 74.62 25.88 44.25
N ALA A 6 75.08 25.14 43.32
CA ALA A 6 74.29 24.30 42.44
C ALA A 6 73.36 23.33 43.18
N ALA A 7 72.23 23.13 42.65
CA ALA A 7 71.53 21.83 42.79
C ALA A 7 70.76 21.53 41.50
N GLN A 8 71.32 20.65 40.73
CA GLN A 8 70.68 19.91 39.66
C GLN A 8 69.48 19.16 40.23
N ARG A 9 68.31 19.36 39.68
CA ARG A 9 67.30 18.29 39.69
C ARG A 9 66.67 18.21 38.33
N ARG A 10 67.07 17.15 37.67
CA ARG A 10 66.40 16.60 36.50
C ARG A 10 65.00 16.23 36.90
N LEU A 11 64.03 16.82 36.28
CA LEU A 11 62.68 16.28 36.29
C LEU A 11 62.28 15.96 34.87
N ALA A 12 62.09 14.69 34.70
CA ALA A 12 61.67 14.06 33.46
C ALA A 12 60.36 14.66 32.95
N ALA A 13 60.40 15.13 31.72
CA ALA A 13 59.20 15.47 30.99
C ALA A 13 58.50 14.16 30.58
N SER A 14 57.49 13.75 31.35
CA SER A 14 56.57 12.73 30.93
C SER A 14 55.59 13.32 29.92
N ALA A 15 55.84 13.11 28.67
CA ALA A 15 54.90 13.38 27.62
C ALA A 15 53.73 12.39 27.76
N VAL A 16 52.63 12.82 28.32
CA VAL A 16 51.35 12.09 28.29
C VAL A 16 50.74 12.30 26.90
N LEU A 17 50.98 11.32 26.04
CA LEU A 17 50.34 11.21 24.74
C LEU A 17 48.89 10.74 24.97
N ILE A 18 47.96 11.68 25.07
CA ILE A 18 46.52 11.39 25.12
C ILE A 18 46.11 10.99 23.71
N CYS A 19 46.09 9.69 23.45
CA CYS A 19 45.42 9.13 22.29
C CYS A 19 43.90 9.34 22.46
N LEU A 20 43.35 10.43 21.90
CA LEU A 20 41.96 10.56 21.59
C LEU A 20 41.57 9.55 20.52
N ALA A 21 41.34 8.32 20.95
CA ALA A 21 40.64 7.32 20.13
C ALA A 21 39.20 7.82 19.93
N GLY A 22 39.01 8.62 18.88
CA GLY A 22 37.69 8.95 18.39
C GLY A 22 36.99 7.67 17.96
N SER A 23 36.15 7.14 18.85
CA SER A 23 35.22 6.07 18.49
C SER A 23 34.26 6.61 17.45
N VAL A 24 34.58 6.45 16.18
CA VAL A 24 33.63 6.58 15.08
C VAL A 24 32.64 5.43 15.24
N THR A 25 31.61 5.67 16.03
CA THR A 25 30.41 4.83 16.03
C THR A 25 29.77 4.99 14.65
N THR A 26 30.19 4.17 13.73
CA THR A 26 29.45 3.90 12.50
C THR A 26 28.10 3.36 12.95
N ARG A 27 27.10 4.25 13.07
CA ARG A 27 25.71 3.82 13.10
C ARG A 27 25.49 3.10 11.77
N ALA A 28 25.71 1.79 11.77
CA ALA A 28 25.11 0.92 10.79
C ALA A 28 23.61 1.20 10.86
N ARG A 29 23.13 1.91 9.85
CA ARG A 29 21.69 2.11 9.64
C ARG A 29 21.17 0.71 9.35
N GLU A 30 20.67 0.07 10.40
CA GLU A 30 20.01 -1.21 10.33
C GLU A 30 18.85 -0.99 9.38
N GLN A 31 19.07 -1.31 8.11
CA GLN A 31 18.02 -1.42 7.14
C GLN A 31 17.15 -2.58 7.65
N ALA A 32 16.11 -2.24 8.40
CA ALA A 32 15.10 -3.19 8.81
C ALA A 32 14.59 -3.84 7.53
N ALA A 33 15.00 -5.10 7.31
CA ALA A 33 14.51 -5.89 6.20
C ALA A 33 12.98 -5.93 6.35
N ALA A 34 12.27 -5.39 5.36
CA ALA A 34 10.83 -5.37 5.38
C ALA A 34 10.30 -6.79 5.59
N SER A 35 9.38 -6.97 6.52
CA SER A 35 8.79 -8.28 6.79
C SER A 35 8.05 -8.78 5.53
N PRO A 36 7.97 -10.09 5.30
CA PRO A 36 7.23 -10.65 4.16
C PRO A 36 5.78 -10.13 4.07
N VAL A 37 5.16 -9.86 5.21
CA VAL A 37 3.80 -9.30 5.29
C VAL A 37 3.76 -7.86 4.76
N SER A 38 4.77 -7.04 5.07
CA SER A 38 4.83 -5.66 4.54
C SER A 38 5.11 -5.62 3.04
N ILE A 39 5.91 -6.56 2.52
CA ILE A 39 6.18 -6.70 1.08
C ILE A 39 4.89 -7.08 0.34
N GLU A 40 4.12 -8.06 0.85
CA GLU A 40 2.84 -8.46 0.27
C GLU A 40 1.85 -7.29 0.23
N ALA A 41 1.74 -6.56 1.33
CA ALA A 41 0.85 -5.40 1.45
C ALA A 41 1.24 -4.29 0.46
N SER A 42 2.53 -3.98 0.33
CA SER A 42 3.03 -2.99 -0.65
C SER A 42 2.70 -3.40 -2.09
N VAL A 43 2.88 -4.68 -2.44
CA VAL A 43 2.53 -5.19 -3.76
C VAL A 43 1.03 -5.07 -4.03
N LYS A 44 0.17 -5.39 -3.07
CA LYS A 44 -1.29 -5.22 -3.21
C LYS A 44 -1.67 -3.75 -3.39
N ALA A 45 -1.06 -2.82 -2.66
CA ALA A 45 -1.30 -1.39 -2.81
C ALA A 45 -0.98 -0.90 -4.24
N VAL A 46 0.16 -1.33 -4.81
CA VAL A 46 0.53 -1.03 -6.20
C VAL A 46 -0.44 -1.67 -7.19
N PHE A 47 -0.94 -2.88 -6.92
CA PHE A 47 -1.96 -3.50 -7.77
C PHE A 47 -3.28 -2.71 -7.76
N LEU A 48 -3.75 -2.23 -6.60
CA LEU A 48 -4.97 -1.41 -6.52
C LEU A 48 -4.88 -0.17 -7.41
N PHE A 49 -3.74 0.52 -7.38
CA PHE A 49 -3.45 1.61 -8.29
C PHE A 49 -3.54 1.18 -9.77
N ASN A 50 -2.86 0.09 -10.11
CA ASN A 50 -2.87 -0.41 -11.49
C ASN A 50 -4.26 -0.85 -11.95
N PHE A 51 -5.10 -1.41 -11.07
CA PHE A 51 -6.47 -1.76 -11.44
C PHE A 51 -7.26 -0.53 -11.89
N ALA A 52 -7.05 0.63 -11.25
CA ALA A 52 -7.67 1.88 -11.66
C ALA A 52 -7.35 2.26 -13.13
N ARG A 53 -6.16 1.92 -13.62
CA ARG A 53 -5.72 2.20 -15.00
C ARG A 53 -6.31 1.26 -16.05
N TYR A 54 -6.75 0.07 -15.65
CA TYR A 54 -7.17 -0.97 -16.56
C TYR A 54 -8.65 -1.34 -16.45
N VAL A 55 -9.40 -0.61 -15.64
CA VAL A 55 -10.84 -0.72 -15.53
C VAL A 55 -11.47 0.59 -15.95
N THR A 56 -12.50 0.51 -16.79
CA THR A 56 -13.28 1.67 -17.21
C THR A 56 -14.65 1.59 -16.54
N TRP A 57 -15.06 2.68 -15.91
CA TRP A 57 -16.39 2.86 -15.33
C TRP A 57 -17.33 3.43 -16.39
N PRO A 58 -18.61 3.00 -16.42
CA PRO A 58 -19.59 3.60 -17.30
C PRO A 58 -19.81 5.05 -16.90
N PRO A 59 -20.28 5.90 -17.85
CA PRO A 59 -20.73 7.25 -17.51
C PRO A 59 -21.77 7.18 -16.41
N LEU A 60 -21.68 8.10 -15.44
CA LEU A 60 -22.69 8.21 -14.38
C LEU A 60 -24.03 8.63 -14.99
N ALA A 61 -25.12 8.21 -14.33
CA ALA A 61 -26.47 8.65 -14.70
C ALA A 61 -26.59 10.17 -14.63
N ILE A 62 -27.52 10.74 -15.43
CA ILE A 62 -27.77 12.19 -15.44
C ILE A 62 -28.14 12.63 -14.01
N GLY A 63 -27.39 13.60 -13.47
CA GLY A 63 -27.56 14.11 -12.09
C GLY A 63 -26.59 13.54 -11.07
N GLU A 64 -25.88 12.46 -11.36
CA GLU A 64 -24.77 11.99 -10.53
C GLU A 64 -23.50 12.77 -10.88
N ARG A 65 -22.90 13.42 -9.88
CA ARG A 65 -21.66 14.15 -10.09
C ARG A 65 -20.51 13.16 -10.21
N SER A 66 -19.83 13.18 -11.35
CA SER A 66 -18.54 12.46 -11.47
C SER A 66 -17.58 13.08 -10.46
N PRO A 67 -17.00 12.31 -9.56
CA PRO A 67 -15.93 12.82 -8.72
C PRO A 67 -14.81 13.39 -9.59
N GLY A 68 -14.23 14.52 -9.17
CA GLY A 68 -13.01 15.05 -9.79
C GLY A 68 -11.79 14.21 -9.48
N ASP A 69 -11.97 13.12 -8.74
CA ASP A 69 -10.95 12.21 -8.22
C ASP A 69 -11.34 10.74 -8.48
N VAL A 70 -10.35 9.85 -8.40
CA VAL A 70 -10.55 8.39 -8.39
C VAL A 70 -10.30 7.87 -6.97
N ARG A 71 -11.34 7.45 -6.30
CA ARG A 71 -11.30 7.04 -4.89
C ARG A 71 -11.01 5.56 -4.73
N ILE A 72 -9.89 5.27 -4.06
CA ILE A 72 -9.52 3.92 -3.65
C ILE A 72 -9.79 3.78 -2.15
N CYS A 73 -10.85 3.09 -1.81
CA CYS A 73 -11.29 2.94 -0.45
C CYS A 73 -10.80 1.63 0.18
N VAL A 74 -10.44 1.70 1.45
CA VAL A 74 -10.10 0.56 2.30
C VAL A 74 -10.95 0.55 3.56
N THR A 75 -11.23 -0.61 4.11
CA THR A 75 -12.14 -0.79 5.25
C THR A 75 -11.49 -0.56 6.61
N ALA A 76 -10.19 -0.30 6.66
CA ALA A 76 -9.45 -0.01 7.89
C ALA A 76 -8.40 1.07 7.66
N ARG A 77 -8.14 1.85 8.71
CA ARG A 77 -7.02 2.79 8.76
C ARG A 77 -5.86 2.13 9.51
N ASP A 78 -5.16 1.26 8.84
CA ASP A 78 -4.04 0.46 9.34
C ASP A 78 -2.75 0.72 8.55
N SER A 79 -1.76 -0.14 8.73
CA SER A 79 -0.50 -0.07 7.98
C SER A 79 -0.68 -0.22 6.47
N PHE A 80 -1.69 -0.96 6.02
CA PHE A 80 -2.00 -1.09 4.60
C PHE A 80 -2.48 0.23 4.00
N PHE A 81 -3.29 1.00 4.74
CA PHE A 81 -3.71 2.33 4.30
C PHE A 81 -2.53 3.27 4.09
N THR A 82 -1.53 3.24 4.98
CA THR A 82 -0.30 4.03 4.82
C THR A 82 0.45 3.64 3.54
N LEU A 83 0.62 2.34 3.28
CA LEU A 83 1.26 1.85 2.06
C LEU A 83 0.49 2.23 0.80
N LEU A 84 -0.84 2.24 0.86
CA LEU A 84 -1.68 2.69 -0.24
C LEU A 84 -1.50 4.20 -0.50
N GLN A 85 -1.44 5.02 0.57
CA GLN A 85 -1.16 6.46 0.43
C GLN A 85 0.19 6.71 -0.27
N GLU A 86 1.22 5.98 0.11
CA GLU A 86 2.54 6.07 -0.51
C GLU A 86 2.49 5.64 -1.99
N ALA A 87 1.79 4.54 -2.29
CA ALA A 87 1.71 3.98 -3.65
C ALA A 87 0.96 4.88 -4.65
N VAL A 88 0.02 5.71 -4.17
CA VAL A 88 -0.79 6.58 -5.04
C VAL A 88 -0.40 8.05 -4.98
N GLN A 89 0.63 8.39 -4.21
CA GLN A 89 1.07 9.77 -4.03
C GLN A 89 1.50 10.41 -5.35
N GLY A 90 0.79 11.46 -5.78
CA GLY A 90 1.07 12.18 -7.02
C GLY A 90 0.63 11.46 -8.30
N GLU A 91 -0.04 10.32 -8.17
CA GLU A 91 -0.57 9.57 -9.32
C GLU A 91 -1.95 10.04 -9.73
N ASP A 92 -2.23 9.96 -11.02
CA ASP A 92 -3.54 10.29 -11.60
C ASP A 92 -3.98 9.27 -12.66
N ILE A 93 -5.26 9.28 -12.99
CA ILE A 93 -5.86 8.56 -14.11
C ILE A 93 -6.62 9.58 -14.97
N ASP A 94 -6.14 9.79 -16.19
CA ASP A 94 -6.73 10.75 -17.14
C ASP A 94 -6.91 12.16 -16.53
N GLY A 95 -5.90 12.63 -15.78
CA GLY A 95 -5.89 13.92 -15.10
C GLY A 95 -6.74 14.00 -13.83
N LYS A 96 -7.28 12.88 -13.34
CA LYS A 96 -8.01 12.78 -12.07
C LYS A 96 -7.10 12.19 -11.00
N PRO A 97 -6.84 12.90 -9.91
CA PRO A 97 -5.97 12.40 -8.84
C PRO A 97 -6.54 11.14 -8.20
N LEU A 98 -5.67 10.21 -7.84
CA LEU A 98 -6.00 9.05 -7.02
C LEU A 98 -6.04 9.46 -5.55
N VAL A 99 -7.16 9.19 -4.90
CA VAL A 99 -7.39 9.55 -3.50
C VAL A 99 -7.65 8.30 -2.67
N PRO A 100 -6.72 7.91 -1.79
CA PRO A 100 -6.95 6.81 -0.85
C PRO A 100 -7.86 7.26 0.28
N ILE A 101 -8.87 6.47 0.61
CA ILE A 101 -9.85 6.76 1.66
C ILE A 101 -9.96 5.56 2.60
N ALA A 102 -9.74 5.78 3.89
CA ALA A 102 -10.10 4.80 4.91
C ALA A 102 -11.55 5.05 5.33
N LEU A 103 -12.38 4.03 5.17
CA LEU A 103 -13.81 4.13 5.46
C LEU A 103 -14.07 3.94 6.96
N ASP A 104 -15.03 4.70 7.47
CA ASP A 104 -15.53 4.63 8.85
C ASP A 104 -16.98 4.11 8.94
N GLY A 105 -17.63 3.89 7.78
CA GLY A 105 -18.99 3.36 7.72
C GLY A 105 -19.38 2.84 6.33
N LEU A 106 -20.32 1.91 6.31
CA LEU A 106 -20.74 1.19 5.10
C LEU A 106 -21.31 2.11 4.00
N ASP A 107 -21.99 3.18 4.38
CA ASP A 107 -22.59 4.10 3.40
C ASP A 107 -21.55 4.86 2.59
N ALA A 108 -20.41 5.17 3.19
CA ALA A 108 -19.31 5.87 2.52
C ALA A 108 -18.73 5.06 1.36
N ALA A 109 -18.80 3.72 1.41
CA ALA A 109 -18.31 2.82 0.37
C ALA A 109 -18.97 3.04 -1.00
N ARG A 110 -20.17 3.59 -1.03
CA ARG A 110 -20.91 3.85 -2.27
C ARG A 110 -20.30 4.96 -3.13
N SER A 111 -19.43 5.78 -2.56
CA SER A 111 -18.73 6.85 -3.26
C SER A 111 -17.37 6.44 -3.85
N CYS A 112 -16.97 5.18 -3.65
CA CYS A 112 -15.68 4.66 -4.08
C CYS A 112 -15.73 4.17 -5.53
N GLN A 113 -14.63 4.35 -6.27
CA GLN A 113 -14.42 3.66 -7.53
C GLN A 113 -13.85 2.26 -7.31
N ILE A 114 -12.95 2.13 -6.33
CA ILE A 114 -12.38 0.85 -5.91
C ILE A 114 -12.64 0.68 -4.41
N LEU A 115 -13.11 -0.50 -4.02
CA LEU A 115 -13.27 -0.88 -2.61
C LEU A 115 -12.46 -2.15 -2.33
N TYR A 116 -11.43 -2.03 -1.50
CA TYR A 116 -10.67 -3.15 -0.99
C TYR A 116 -11.15 -3.52 0.41
N VAL A 117 -11.58 -4.76 0.59
CA VAL A 117 -12.24 -5.22 1.83
C VAL A 117 -11.36 -6.17 2.67
N GLY A 118 -10.08 -6.40 2.26
CA GLY A 118 -9.28 -7.43 2.91
C GLY A 118 -9.89 -8.82 2.73
N ASP A 119 -10.05 -9.58 3.81
CA ASP A 119 -10.69 -10.91 3.74
C ASP A 119 -12.17 -10.80 3.35
N ALA A 120 -12.43 -11.06 2.07
CA ALA A 120 -13.77 -11.02 1.49
C ALA A 120 -14.69 -12.14 2.02
N GLY A 121 -14.14 -13.17 2.66
CA GLY A 121 -14.88 -14.28 3.27
C GLY A 121 -15.35 -14.01 4.68
N SER A 122 -14.76 -13.03 5.37
CA SER A 122 -15.12 -12.63 6.73
C SER A 122 -16.54 -12.04 6.79
N ALA A 123 -17.11 -11.96 8.00
CA ALA A 123 -18.40 -11.30 8.22
C ALA A 123 -18.36 -9.82 7.81
N ASP A 124 -17.30 -9.11 8.19
CA ASP A 124 -17.11 -7.71 7.87
C ASP A 124 -16.91 -7.50 6.36
N GLY A 125 -16.05 -8.31 5.71
CA GLY A 125 -15.84 -8.27 4.27
C GLY A 125 -17.15 -8.43 3.49
N LYS A 126 -17.98 -9.39 3.89
CA LYS A 126 -19.32 -9.60 3.30
C LYS A 126 -20.25 -8.42 3.52
N ALA A 127 -20.24 -7.79 4.69
CA ALA A 127 -21.04 -6.60 4.96
C ALA A 127 -20.66 -5.43 4.03
N TRP A 128 -19.35 -5.17 3.85
CA TRP A 128 -18.85 -4.16 2.94
C TRP A 128 -19.21 -4.45 1.48
N LEU A 129 -19.05 -5.69 1.02
CA LEU A 129 -19.43 -6.09 -0.33
C LEU A 129 -20.94 -5.93 -0.58
N SER A 130 -21.76 -6.25 0.43
CA SER A 130 -23.22 -6.08 0.37
C SER A 130 -23.63 -4.61 0.26
N ALA A 131 -22.93 -3.71 0.96
CA ALA A 131 -23.22 -2.26 0.94
C ALA A 131 -23.06 -1.63 -0.46
N VAL A 132 -22.22 -2.21 -1.31
CA VAL A 132 -21.97 -1.74 -2.69
C VAL A 132 -22.60 -2.63 -3.77
N ARG A 133 -23.53 -3.53 -3.38
CA ARG A 133 -24.24 -4.37 -4.36
C ARG A 133 -25.03 -3.51 -5.32
N GLY A 134 -24.93 -3.81 -6.62
CA GLY A 134 -25.58 -3.05 -7.69
C GLY A 134 -24.98 -1.67 -7.97
N ARG A 135 -23.85 -1.35 -7.32
CA ARG A 135 -23.10 -0.11 -7.60
C ARG A 135 -21.93 -0.36 -8.56
N GLN A 136 -21.52 0.69 -9.23
CA GLN A 136 -20.39 0.69 -10.18
C GLN A 136 -19.04 0.77 -9.45
N VAL A 137 -18.86 -0.09 -8.44
CA VAL A 137 -17.66 -0.15 -7.60
C VAL A 137 -16.85 -1.38 -7.95
N LEU A 138 -15.56 -1.20 -8.25
CA LEU A 138 -14.62 -2.32 -8.40
C LEU A 138 -14.32 -2.90 -7.02
N THR A 139 -14.92 -4.05 -6.72
CA THR A 139 -14.68 -4.73 -5.44
C THR A 139 -13.46 -5.61 -5.51
N VAL A 140 -12.54 -5.44 -4.57
CA VAL A 140 -11.31 -6.19 -4.44
C VAL A 140 -11.22 -6.79 -3.05
N GLY A 141 -10.81 -8.03 -2.94
CA GLY A 141 -10.62 -8.70 -1.66
C GLY A 141 -9.51 -9.73 -1.69
N ASP A 142 -9.24 -10.32 -0.54
CA ASP A 142 -8.32 -11.44 -0.37
C ASP A 142 -9.09 -12.76 -0.23
N GLY A 143 -8.45 -13.87 -0.54
CA GLY A 143 -8.96 -15.22 -0.28
C GLY A 143 -9.44 -15.95 -1.53
N ALA A 144 -10.61 -16.59 -1.43
CA ALA A 144 -11.18 -17.33 -2.55
C ALA A 144 -12.05 -16.44 -3.43
N LEU A 145 -11.98 -16.66 -4.75
CA LEU A 145 -12.84 -15.98 -5.70
C LEU A 145 -14.31 -16.29 -5.39
N ASN A 146 -15.11 -15.24 -5.20
CA ASN A 146 -16.54 -15.33 -4.88
C ASN A 146 -17.39 -14.53 -5.87
N ASP A 147 -18.72 -14.50 -5.69
CA ASP A 147 -19.63 -13.84 -6.61
C ASP A 147 -19.74 -12.33 -6.43
N GLU A 148 -19.23 -11.79 -5.33
CA GLU A 148 -19.35 -10.38 -4.97
C GLU A 148 -18.05 -9.60 -5.25
N THR A 149 -16.89 -10.27 -5.27
CA THR A 149 -15.62 -9.62 -5.63
C THR A 149 -15.39 -9.69 -7.14
N VAL A 150 -14.95 -8.58 -7.71
CA VAL A 150 -14.52 -8.52 -9.12
C VAL A 150 -13.08 -9.01 -9.25
N ILE A 151 -12.22 -8.60 -8.33
CA ILE A 151 -10.82 -9.04 -8.28
C ILE A 151 -10.53 -9.63 -6.90
N THR A 152 -9.85 -10.76 -6.87
CA THR A 152 -9.45 -11.42 -5.62
C THR A 152 -7.96 -11.67 -5.63
N PHE A 153 -7.25 -11.12 -4.66
CA PHE A 153 -5.85 -11.44 -4.45
C PHE A 153 -5.70 -12.86 -3.92
N VAL A 154 -4.76 -13.55 -4.48
CA VAL A 154 -4.40 -14.92 -4.11
C VAL A 154 -2.89 -15.04 -3.95
N ARG A 155 -2.47 -15.89 -3.03
CA ARG A 155 -1.07 -16.24 -2.89
C ARG A 155 -0.76 -17.44 -3.79
N ASP A 156 0.27 -17.30 -4.61
CA ASP A 156 0.79 -18.36 -5.47
C ASP A 156 2.28 -18.54 -5.14
N GLY A 157 2.57 -19.53 -4.29
CA GLY A 157 3.88 -19.66 -3.67
C GLY A 157 4.26 -18.40 -2.87
N ASN A 158 5.34 -17.75 -3.26
CA ASN A 158 5.83 -16.51 -2.64
C ASN A 158 5.42 -15.23 -3.42
N ARG A 159 4.41 -15.31 -4.28
CA ARG A 159 3.98 -14.20 -5.13
C ARG A 159 2.53 -13.84 -4.86
N VAL A 160 2.24 -12.55 -4.88
CA VAL A 160 0.88 -12.05 -4.96
C VAL A 160 0.42 -12.14 -6.41
N ARG A 161 -0.69 -12.85 -6.63
CA ARG A 161 -1.39 -12.94 -7.89
C ARG A 161 -2.82 -12.48 -7.67
N PHE A 162 -3.61 -12.47 -8.72
CA PHE A 162 -5.03 -12.17 -8.59
C PHE A 162 -5.85 -12.97 -9.60
N ASP A 163 -7.08 -13.25 -9.21
CA ASP A 163 -8.13 -13.83 -10.04
C ASP A 163 -9.17 -12.74 -10.35
N ILE A 164 -9.82 -12.87 -11.51
CA ILE A 164 -10.86 -11.93 -11.94
C ILE A 164 -12.18 -12.67 -12.13
N ASN A 165 -13.24 -12.15 -11.52
CA ASN A 165 -14.62 -12.49 -11.81
C ASN A 165 -15.18 -11.46 -12.80
N ARG A 166 -15.03 -11.72 -14.08
CA ARG A 166 -15.49 -10.83 -15.16
C ARG A 166 -17.01 -10.69 -15.15
N ALA A 167 -17.73 -11.75 -14.82
CA ALA A 167 -19.19 -11.70 -14.71
C ALA A 167 -19.63 -10.71 -13.60
N ALA A 168 -18.94 -10.72 -12.44
CA ALA A 168 -19.21 -9.73 -11.37
C ALA A 168 -18.90 -8.29 -11.82
N GLY A 169 -17.84 -8.10 -12.58
CA GLY A 169 -17.50 -6.79 -13.19
C GLY A 169 -18.58 -6.33 -14.16
N SER A 170 -19.00 -7.19 -15.07
CA SER A 170 -20.04 -6.88 -16.05
C SER A 170 -21.40 -6.53 -15.40
N ARG A 171 -21.80 -7.25 -14.33
CA ARG A 171 -23.02 -6.93 -13.57
C ARG A 171 -22.97 -5.52 -12.93
N ARG A 172 -21.79 -5.00 -12.69
CA ARG A 172 -21.55 -3.64 -12.16
C ARG A 172 -21.33 -2.60 -13.27
N GLY A 173 -21.44 -3.00 -14.54
CA GLY A 173 -21.18 -2.13 -15.68
C GLY A 173 -19.70 -1.83 -15.92
N LEU A 174 -18.78 -2.50 -15.22
CA LEU A 174 -17.36 -2.27 -15.35
C LEU A 174 -16.80 -2.94 -16.61
N ASN A 175 -15.95 -2.22 -17.35
CA ASN A 175 -15.22 -2.79 -18.46
C ASN A 175 -13.76 -3.04 -18.05
N ILE A 176 -13.37 -4.30 -18.01
CA ILE A 176 -12.02 -4.75 -17.62
C ILE A 176 -11.20 -4.95 -18.89
N SER A 177 -10.08 -4.24 -19.00
CA SER A 177 -9.25 -4.31 -20.20
C SER A 177 -8.68 -5.71 -20.42
N SER A 178 -8.52 -6.08 -21.69
CA SER A 178 -7.91 -7.35 -22.07
C SER A 178 -6.46 -7.48 -21.57
N LYS A 179 -5.77 -6.36 -21.33
CA LYS A 179 -4.43 -6.35 -20.73
C LYS A 179 -4.48 -6.86 -19.30
N LEU A 180 -5.45 -6.41 -18.50
CA LEU A 180 -5.61 -6.86 -17.12
C LEU A 180 -6.06 -8.32 -17.05
N LEU A 181 -7.00 -8.73 -17.91
CA LEU A 181 -7.47 -10.12 -17.99
C LEU A 181 -6.31 -11.10 -18.28
N ARG A 182 -5.35 -10.73 -19.13
CA ARG A 182 -4.17 -11.57 -19.42
C ARG A 182 -3.18 -11.71 -18.27
N LEU A 183 -3.19 -10.76 -17.32
CA LEU A 183 -2.32 -10.78 -16.14
C LEU A 183 -2.92 -11.60 -14.99
N ALA A 184 -4.22 -11.84 -15.02
CA ALA A 184 -4.89 -12.66 -14.01
C ALA A 184 -4.38 -14.10 -14.04
N ARG A 185 -4.32 -14.74 -12.88
CA ARG A 185 -4.06 -16.18 -12.75
C ARG A 185 -5.22 -16.98 -13.31
N GLN A 186 -6.44 -16.54 -13.02
CA GLN A 186 -7.69 -17.14 -13.47
C GLN A 186 -8.72 -16.05 -13.80
N VAL A 187 -9.51 -16.27 -14.84
CA VAL A 187 -10.67 -15.43 -15.20
C VAL A 187 -11.91 -16.31 -15.17
N ARG A 188 -12.94 -15.85 -14.43
CA ARG A 188 -14.27 -16.47 -14.39
C ARG A 188 -15.27 -15.61 -15.17
N ASP A 189 -15.90 -16.19 -16.16
CA ASP A 189 -16.85 -15.51 -17.07
C ASP A 189 -18.33 -15.77 -16.74
N ARG A 190 -18.59 -16.64 -15.75
CA ARG A 190 -19.95 -17.07 -15.34
C ARG A 190 -20.14 -17.00 -13.86
#